data_9ed54bd0dc79ff3f8502e6f561f87794
#
_entry.id   9ed54bd0dc79ff3f8502e6f561f87794
#
_cell.length_a   1.000
_cell.length_b   1.000
_cell.length_c   1.000
_cell.angle_alpha   90.00
_cell.angle_beta   90.00
_cell.angle_gamma   90.00
#
_symmetry.space_group_name_H-M   'P 1'
#
loop_
_entity.id
_entity.type
_entity.pdbx_description
1 polymer ?
#
loop_
_entity_poly.entity_id
_entity_poly.type
_entity_poly.pdbx_seq_one_letter_code
_entity_poly.pdbx_strand_id
1 'polypeptide(L)'
;MHIWVDADACPLAIKEILYRAAERAQVPMTLVANKLLGTPRSPWIRAVQVARGFDVADNEIAKRLEAGDLVITADIPLAADVVARGGHAINPRGELYTTENIRERLATRDFLEKLRETGVQTGGPAPLDNTDRKRFADQLDRFLAKKPAAR
;
A
#
# COMPACT_ATOMS: atom_id res chain seq x y z
N MET A 1 11.35 10.51 3.54
CA MET A 1 10.41 9.45 3.11
C MET A 1 9.21 9.43 4.04
N HIS A 2 8.03 9.24 3.49
CA HIS A 2 6.78 9.07 4.23
C HIS A 2 6.11 7.79 3.76
N ILE A 3 5.52 7.01 4.66
CA ILE A 3 4.76 5.81 4.31
C ILE A 3 3.28 6.14 4.33
N TRP A 4 2.60 5.89 3.21
CA TRP A 4 1.15 6.07 3.07
C TRP A 4 0.51 4.70 2.98
N VAL A 5 -0.51 4.44 3.78
CA VAL A 5 -1.19 3.14 3.80
C VAL A 5 -2.63 3.33 3.36
N ASP A 6 -3.01 2.60 2.30
CA ASP A 6 -4.40 2.45 1.87
C ASP A 6 -5.05 1.46 2.85
N ALA A 7 -5.56 1.99 3.96
CA ALA A 7 -5.80 1.20 5.16
C ALA A 7 -7.08 0.38 5.14
N ASP A 8 -8.09 0.78 4.34
CA ASP A 8 -9.35 0.03 4.26
C ASP A 8 -9.16 -1.36 3.67
N ALA A 9 -8.19 -1.52 2.78
CA ALA A 9 -7.88 -2.79 2.14
C ALA A 9 -6.65 -3.49 2.74
N CYS A 10 -6.07 -2.96 3.81
CA CYS A 10 -4.87 -3.52 4.41
C CYS A 10 -5.21 -4.45 5.58
N PRO A 11 -4.80 -5.72 5.55
CA PRO A 11 -5.05 -6.65 6.67
C PRO A 11 -4.40 -6.17 7.97
N LEU A 12 -5.03 -6.50 9.10
CA LEU A 12 -4.51 -6.11 10.41
C LEU A 12 -3.09 -6.63 10.66
N ALA A 13 -2.81 -7.86 10.27
CA ALA A 13 -1.47 -8.44 10.44
C ALA A 13 -0.38 -7.61 9.73
N ILE A 14 -0.70 -7.06 8.57
CA ILE A 14 0.21 -6.20 7.81
C ILE A 14 0.33 -4.83 8.48
N LYS A 15 -0.79 -4.27 8.97
CA LYS A 15 -0.74 -3.02 9.74
C LYS A 15 0.18 -3.14 10.96
N GLU A 16 0.13 -4.25 11.66
CA GLU A 16 0.99 -4.49 12.84
C GLU A 16 2.47 -4.52 12.46
N ILE A 17 2.80 -5.15 11.34
CA ILE A 17 4.18 -5.14 10.81
C ILE A 17 4.61 -3.70 10.50
N LEU A 18 3.73 -2.94 9.87
CA LEU A 18 3.98 -1.54 9.52
C LEU A 18 4.19 -0.68 10.77
N TYR A 19 3.38 -0.86 11.81
CA TYR A 19 3.52 -0.09 13.04
C TYR A 19 4.89 -0.29 13.67
N ARG A 20 5.33 -1.55 13.78
CA ARG A 20 6.64 -1.88 14.33
C ARG A 20 7.78 -1.31 13.49
N ALA A 21 7.64 -1.40 12.17
CA ALA A 21 8.66 -0.90 11.26
C ALA A 21 8.78 0.62 11.30
N ALA A 22 7.66 1.34 11.34
CA ALA A 22 7.66 2.80 11.42
C ALA A 22 8.33 3.30 12.70
N GLU A 23 8.03 2.64 13.84
CA GLU A 23 8.66 2.95 15.11
C GLU A 23 10.16 2.69 15.10
N ARG A 24 10.55 1.50 14.63
CA ARG A 24 11.95 1.08 14.62
C ARG A 24 12.81 1.97 13.70
N ALA A 25 12.29 2.25 12.52
CA ALA A 25 13.01 3.03 11.52
C ALA A 25 12.84 4.54 11.68
N GLN A 26 11.94 4.98 12.58
CA GLN A 26 11.61 6.39 12.78
C GLN A 26 11.20 7.06 11.46
N VAL A 27 10.24 6.43 10.77
CA VAL A 27 9.70 6.90 9.50
C VAL A 27 8.25 7.30 9.72
N PRO A 28 7.84 8.53 9.37
CA PRO A 28 6.44 8.92 9.51
C PRO A 28 5.55 8.09 8.61
N MET A 29 4.41 7.65 9.16
CA MET A 29 3.44 6.83 8.47
C MET A 29 2.04 7.39 8.69
N THR A 30 1.26 7.47 7.62
CA THR A 30 -0.13 7.90 7.66
C THR A 30 -1.00 6.81 7.06
N LEU A 31 -1.99 6.36 7.84
CA LEU A 31 -3.02 5.44 7.36
C LEU A 31 -4.22 6.26 6.91
N VAL A 32 -4.66 6.04 5.68
CA VAL A 32 -5.81 6.74 5.10
C VAL A 32 -6.96 5.74 4.99
N ALA A 33 -8.10 6.05 5.59
CA ALA A 33 -9.26 5.15 5.62
C ALA A 33 -10.56 5.94 5.60
N ASN A 34 -11.65 5.29 5.19
CA ASN A 34 -12.97 5.89 5.23
C ASN A 34 -13.69 5.69 6.57
N LYS A 35 -12.98 5.17 7.56
CA LYS A 35 -13.48 4.96 8.92
C LYS A 35 -12.43 5.39 9.93
N LEU A 36 -12.87 5.59 11.16
CA LEU A 36 -11.95 5.91 12.26
C LEU A 36 -11.14 4.65 12.60
N LEU A 37 -9.83 4.80 12.59
CA LEU A 37 -8.91 3.71 12.95
C LEU A 37 -8.28 3.97 14.31
N GLY A 38 -8.24 2.92 15.15
CA GLY A 38 -7.40 2.93 16.34
C GLY A 38 -5.96 2.63 15.93
N THR A 39 -5.06 3.56 16.19
CA THR A 39 -3.65 3.39 15.94
C THR A 39 -2.86 3.45 17.25
N PRO A 40 -1.66 2.84 17.30
CA PRO A 40 -0.80 2.99 18.46
C PRO A 40 -0.47 4.46 18.71
N ARG A 41 -0.26 4.82 19.97
CA ARG A 41 0.26 6.16 20.29
C ARG A 41 1.71 6.23 19.89
N SER A 42 2.00 7.07 18.91
CA SER A 42 3.34 7.20 18.38
C SER A 42 3.47 8.51 17.63
N PRO A 43 4.61 9.20 17.75
CA PRO A 43 4.86 10.40 16.94
C PRO A 43 5.04 10.05 15.45
N TRP A 44 5.24 8.77 15.12
CA TRP A 44 5.49 8.30 13.76
C TRP A 44 4.25 7.81 13.05
N ILE A 45 3.16 7.57 13.78
CA ILE A 45 1.97 6.91 13.23
C ILE A 45 0.76 7.81 13.42
N ARG A 46 0.05 8.11 12.33
CA ARG A 46 -1.21 8.84 12.39
C ARG A 46 -2.22 8.24 11.42
N ALA A 47 -3.49 8.48 11.71
CA ALA A 47 -4.59 8.07 10.83
C ALA A 47 -5.33 9.31 10.33
N VAL A 48 -5.73 9.27 9.06
CA VAL A 48 -6.55 10.31 8.43
C VAL A 48 -7.83 9.65 7.96
N GLN A 49 -8.97 10.15 8.43
CA GLN A 49 -10.27 9.68 7.98
C GLN A 49 -10.73 10.51 6.78
N VAL A 50 -11.14 9.83 5.70
CA VAL A 50 -11.71 10.47 4.51
C VAL A 50 -13.17 10.06 4.35
N ALA A 51 -13.89 10.76 3.48
CA ALA A 51 -15.28 10.42 3.18
C ALA A 51 -15.36 9.05 2.51
N ARG A 52 -16.49 8.36 2.69
CA ARG A 52 -16.77 7.14 1.96
C ARG A 52 -16.96 7.47 0.49
N GLY A 53 -16.55 6.57 -0.37
CA GLY A 53 -16.73 6.72 -1.79
C GLY A 53 -15.63 6.03 -2.56
N PHE A 54 -15.91 5.75 -3.82
CA PHE A 54 -14.98 5.10 -4.70
C PHE A 54 -13.76 6.02 -4.92
N ASP A 55 -12.56 5.49 -4.73
CA ASP A 55 -11.28 6.16 -4.94
C ASP A 55 -11.01 7.39 -4.05
N VAL A 56 -11.80 7.65 -3.00
CA VAL A 56 -11.56 8.83 -2.15
C VAL A 56 -10.23 8.71 -1.40
N ALA A 57 -9.96 7.55 -0.80
CA ALA A 57 -8.70 7.32 -0.10
C ALA A 57 -7.52 7.35 -1.08
N ASP A 58 -7.67 6.73 -2.25
CA ASP A 58 -6.64 6.70 -3.30
C ASP A 58 -6.29 8.12 -3.76
N ASN A 59 -7.30 8.95 -4.00
CA ASN A 59 -7.11 10.33 -4.42
C ASN A 59 -6.40 11.15 -3.35
N GLU A 60 -6.73 10.92 -2.08
CA GLU A 60 -6.07 11.62 -0.97
C GLU A 60 -4.60 11.26 -0.88
N ILE A 61 -4.26 9.98 -1.03
CA ILE A 61 -2.86 9.53 -1.05
C ILE A 61 -2.13 10.14 -2.24
N ALA A 62 -2.69 10.05 -3.44
CA ALA A 62 -2.09 10.61 -4.64
C ALA A 62 -1.83 12.11 -4.53
N LYS A 63 -2.75 12.84 -3.90
CA LYS A 63 -2.66 14.28 -3.71
C LYS A 63 -1.50 14.66 -2.78
N ARG A 64 -1.24 13.86 -1.75
CA ARG A 64 -0.23 14.16 -0.72
C ARG A 64 1.13 13.55 -1.00
N LEU A 65 1.21 12.60 -1.91
CA LEU A 65 2.42 11.85 -2.21
C LEU A 65 3.53 12.75 -2.74
N GLU A 66 4.74 12.51 -2.27
CA GLU A 66 5.95 13.13 -2.80
C GLU A 66 6.88 12.06 -3.36
N ALA A 67 7.75 12.45 -4.29
CA ALA A 67 8.72 11.52 -4.85
C ALA A 67 9.58 10.90 -3.75
N GLY A 68 9.82 9.60 -3.84
CA GLY A 68 10.56 8.85 -2.83
C GLY A 68 9.70 8.27 -1.71
N ASP A 69 8.41 8.66 -1.61
CA ASP A 69 7.51 8.09 -0.62
C ASP A 69 7.14 6.64 -0.95
N LEU A 70 6.75 5.90 0.09
CA LEU A 70 6.29 4.52 -0.03
C LEU A 70 4.79 4.45 0.20
N VAL A 71 4.07 3.76 -0.68
CA VAL A 71 2.63 3.52 -0.55
C VAL A 71 2.36 2.02 -0.42
N ILE A 72 1.55 1.65 0.57
CA ILE A 72 1.11 0.27 0.77
C ILE A 72 -0.32 0.17 0.26
N THR A 73 -0.50 -0.53 -0.84
CA THR A 73 -1.81 -0.67 -1.48
C THR A 73 -1.91 -1.94 -2.32
N ALA A 74 -3.12 -2.52 -2.39
CA ALA A 74 -3.45 -3.58 -3.33
C ALA A 74 -4.12 -3.03 -4.60
N ASP A 75 -4.38 -1.72 -4.65
CA ASP A 75 -5.01 -1.07 -5.80
C ASP A 75 -3.98 -0.80 -6.88
N ILE A 76 -4.09 -1.52 -7.99
CA ILE A 76 -3.10 -1.46 -9.08
C ILE A 76 -3.10 -0.10 -9.79
N PRO A 77 -4.24 0.54 -10.10
CA PRO A 77 -4.23 1.90 -10.64
C PRO A 77 -3.53 2.92 -9.74
N LEU A 78 -3.74 2.84 -8.41
CA LEU A 78 -3.04 3.71 -7.47
C LEU A 78 -1.54 3.43 -7.50
N ALA A 79 -1.14 2.16 -7.50
CA ALA A 79 0.27 1.78 -7.57
C ALA A 79 0.94 2.33 -8.83
N ALA A 80 0.24 2.26 -9.97
CA ALA A 80 0.74 2.80 -11.24
C ALA A 80 0.96 4.32 -11.16
N ASP A 81 0.02 5.04 -10.56
CA ASP A 81 0.13 6.49 -10.39
C ASP A 81 1.31 6.85 -9.47
N VAL A 82 1.47 6.11 -8.39
CA VAL A 82 2.59 6.28 -7.45
C VAL A 82 3.93 6.10 -8.15
N VAL A 83 4.08 5.02 -8.90
CA VAL A 83 5.32 4.73 -9.63
C VAL A 83 5.61 5.82 -10.66
N ALA A 84 4.58 6.27 -11.37
CA ALA A 84 4.73 7.34 -12.38
C ALA A 84 5.19 8.66 -11.78
N ARG A 85 4.88 8.90 -10.50
CA ARG A 85 5.26 10.12 -9.78
C ARG A 85 6.59 10.01 -9.03
N GLY A 86 7.31 8.91 -9.20
CA GLY A 86 8.60 8.70 -8.56
C GLY A 86 8.51 8.13 -7.15
N GLY A 87 7.34 7.70 -6.73
CA GLY A 87 7.16 6.99 -5.47
C GLY A 87 7.36 5.48 -5.63
N HIS A 88 7.17 4.76 -4.53
CA HIS A 88 7.31 3.31 -4.49
C HIS A 88 6.02 2.70 -3.94
N ALA A 89 5.61 1.55 -4.45
CA ALA A 89 4.40 0.87 -4.01
C ALA A 89 4.69 -0.60 -3.74
N ILE A 90 4.21 -1.08 -2.58
CA ILE A 90 4.29 -2.48 -2.17
C ILE A 90 2.88 -2.93 -1.81
N ASN A 91 2.46 -4.11 -2.27
CA ASN A 91 1.17 -4.64 -1.86
C ASN A 91 1.28 -5.43 -0.54
N PRO A 92 0.15 -5.73 0.13
CA PRO A 92 0.19 -6.46 1.41
C PRO A 92 0.79 -7.87 1.34
N ARG A 93 0.98 -8.43 0.15
CA ARG A 93 1.63 -9.73 -0.02
C ARG A 93 3.13 -9.62 -0.27
N GLY A 94 3.68 -8.39 -0.22
CA GLY A 94 5.10 -8.16 -0.36
C GLY A 94 5.59 -7.96 -1.78
N GLU A 95 4.71 -7.80 -2.76
CA GLU A 95 5.13 -7.51 -4.12
C GLU A 95 5.47 -6.03 -4.27
N LEU A 96 6.65 -5.74 -4.78
CA LEU A 96 7.04 -4.37 -5.14
C LEU A 96 6.62 -4.09 -6.57
N TYR A 97 5.85 -3.04 -6.78
CA TYR A 97 5.48 -2.59 -8.11
C TYR A 97 6.59 -1.70 -8.70
N THR A 98 6.95 -1.95 -9.95
CA THR A 98 8.00 -1.23 -10.66
C THR A 98 7.48 -0.72 -12.00
N THR A 99 8.25 0.13 -12.66
CA THR A 99 7.92 0.56 -14.02
C THR A 99 7.86 -0.62 -14.98
N GLU A 100 8.65 -1.67 -14.71
CA GLU A 100 8.70 -2.86 -15.57
C GLU A 100 7.47 -3.76 -15.39
N ASN A 101 7.00 -3.97 -14.14
CA ASN A 101 5.91 -4.92 -13.91
C ASN A 101 4.52 -4.29 -13.87
N ILE A 102 4.42 -2.98 -13.68
CA ILE A 102 3.13 -2.34 -13.46
C ILE A 102 2.20 -2.42 -14.67
N ARG A 103 2.75 -2.36 -15.87
CA ARG A 103 1.96 -2.47 -17.12
C ARG A 103 1.31 -3.84 -17.23
N GLU A 104 2.07 -4.88 -16.92
CA GLU A 104 1.55 -6.26 -16.92
C GLU A 104 0.44 -6.42 -15.89
N ARG A 105 0.62 -5.86 -14.69
CA ARG A 105 -0.39 -5.92 -13.64
C ARG A 105 -1.66 -5.18 -14.03
N LEU A 106 -1.55 -4.02 -14.66
CA LEU A 106 -2.71 -3.28 -15.17
C LEU A 106 -3.45 -4.06 -16.25
N ALA A 107 -2.73 -4.65 -17.19
CA ALA A 107 -3.33 -5.43 -18.26
C ALA A 107 -4.08 -6.65 -17.72
N THR A 108 -3.49 -7.35 -16.76
CA THR A 108 -4.12 -8.50 -16.09
C THR A 108 -5.39 -8.07 -15.36
N ARG A 109 -5.32 -6.97 -14.61
CA ARG A 109 -6.48 -6.42 -13.89
C ARG A 109 -7.62 -6.09 -14.85
N ASP A 110 -7.31 -5.39 -15.94
CA ASP A 110 -8.32 -4.98 -16.93
C ASP A 110 -8.94 -6.19 -17.61
N PHE A 111 -8.14 -7.20 -17.93
CA PHE A 111 -8.61 -8.46 -18.52
C PHE A 111 -9.57 -9.18 -17.58
N LEU A 112 -9.22 -9.31 -16.29
CA LEU A 112 -10.07 -9.98 -15.31
C LEU A 112 -11.37 -9.21 -15.09
N GLU A 113 -11.32 -7.88 -15.10
CA GLU A 113 -12.51 -7.05 -14.96
C GLU A 113 -13.47 -7.25 -16.15
N LYS A 114 -12.95 -7.30 -17.37
CA LYS A 114 -13.75 -7.61 -18.56
C LYS A 114 -14.39 -8.99 -18.47
N LEU A 115 -13.67 -9.99 -17.98
CA LEU A 115 -14.22 -11.34 -17.78
C LEU A 115 -15.40 -11.30 -16.81
N ARG A 116 -15.29 -10.56 -15.71
CA ARG A 116 -16.36 -10.42 -14.74
C ARG A 116 -17.58 -9.75 -15.35
N GLU A 117 -17.40 -8.75 -16.19
CA GLU A 117 -18.49 -8.08 -16.90
C GLU A 117 -19.27 -9.04 -17.80
N THR A 118 -18.61 -10.07 -18.34
CA THR A 118 -19.28 -11.09 -19.17
C THR A 118 -19.89 -12.24 -18.34
N GLY A 119 -19.87 -12.14 -17.02
CA GLY A 119 -20.42 -13.15 -16.12
C GLY A 119 -19.50 -14.28 -15.73
N VAL A 120 -18.23 -14.22 -16.16
CA VAL A 120 -17.25 -15.23 -15.77
C VAL A 120 -16.81 -15.01 -14.32
N GLN A 121 -16.83 -16.05 -13.52
CA GLN A 121 -16.29 -16.01 -12.17
C GLN A 121 -14.78 -16.18 -12.22
N THR A 122 -14.05 -15.17 -11.78
CA THR A 122 -12.59 -15.18 -11.80
C THR A 122 -11.98 -15.65 -10.49
N GLY A 123 -12.79 -15.79 -9.43
CA GLY A 123 -12.30 -16.06 -8.09
C GLY A 123 -11.58 -14.87 -7.47
N GLY A 124 -11.49 -14.85 -6.15
CA GLY A 124 -10.72 -13.85 -5.41
C GLY A 124 -9.32 -14.38 -5.10
N PRO A 125 -8.41 -13.53 -4.62
CA PRO A 125 -7.10 -13.98 -4.15
C PRO A 125 -7.26 -14.88 -2.92
N ALA A 126 -6.31 -15.78 -2.73
CA ALA A 126 -6.26 -16.62 -1.53
C ALA A 126 -6.09 -15.74 -0.27
N PRO A 127 -6.58 -16.20 0.90
CA PRO A 127 -6.34 -15.47 2.14
C PRO A 127 -4.84 -15.27 2.39
N LEU A 128 -4.52 -14.18 3.08
CA LEU A 128 -3.14 -13.88 3.46
C LEU A 128 -2.60 -14.95 4.41
N ASP A 129 -1.44 -15.51 4.10
CA ASP A 129 -0.80 -16.55 4.92
C ASP A 129 0.52 -16.06 5.53
N ASN A 130 1.20 -16.93 6.28
CA ASN A 130 2.47 -16.60 6.92
C ASN A 130 3.57 -16.31 5.92
N THR A 131 3.56 -16.97 4.76
CA THR A 131 4.53 -16.72 3.68
C THR A 131 4.37 -15.30 3.15
N ASP A 132 3.12 -14.87 2.95
CA ASP A 132 2.82 -13.51 2.51
C ASP A 132 3.31 -12.47 3.53
N ARG A 133 3.05 -12.72 4.82
CA ARG A 133 3.47 -11.81 5.89
C ARG A 133 4.98 -11.69 5.94
N LYS A 134 5.69 -12.81 5.84
CA LYS A 134 7.15 -12.81 5.82
C LYS A 134 7.70 -12.08 4.60
N ARG A 135 7.12 -12.33 3.44
CA ARG A 135 7.53 -11.65 2.21
C ARG A 135 7.34 -10.14 2.32
N PHE A 136 6.21 -9.72 2.88
CA PHE A 136 5.93 -8.29 3.11
C PHE A 136 6.95 -7.69 4.07
N ALA A 137 7.20 -8.32 5.20
CA ALA A 137 8.16 -7.84 6.20
C ALA A 137 9.56 -7.73 5.61
N ASP A 138 9.99 -8.76 4.87
CA ASP A 138 11.32 -8.77 4.23
C ASP A 138 11.46 -7.65 3.20
N GLN A 139 10.43 -7.44 2.38
CA GLN A 139 10.44 -6.40 1.36
C GLN A 139 10.45 -5.00 1.99
N LEU A 140 9.64 -4.81 3.02
CA LEU A 140 9.59 -3.56 3.76
C LEU A 140 10.95 -3.25 4.42
N ASP A 141 11.57 -4.24 5.05
CA ASP A 141 12.87 -4.09 5.69
C ASP A 141 13.95 -3.71 4.68
N ARG A 142 13.97 -4.35 3.51
CA ARG A 142 14.90 -4.01 2.44
C ARG A 142 14.72 -2.57 1.99
N PHE A 143 13.46 -2.15 1.85
CA PHE A 143 13.15 -0.80 1.41
C PHE A 143 13.60 0.23 2.44
N LEU A 144 13.30 0.00 3.72
CA LEU A 144 13.66 0.92 4.80
C LEU A 144 15.17 0.98 5.04
N ALA A 145 15.89 -0.10 4.76
CA ALA A 145 17.35 -0.13 4.88
C ALA A 145 18.03 0.80 3.86
N LYS A 146 17.35 1.12 2.76
CA LYS A 146 17.86 2.00 1.71
C LYS A 146 17.42 3.44 1.87
N LYS A 147 16.67 3.78 2.92
CA LYS A 147 16.21 5.16 3.10
C LYS A 147 17.40 6.08 3.32
N PRO A 148 17.33 7.35 2.88
CA PRO A 148 18.37 8.32 3.17
C PRO A 148 18.54 8.48 4.68
N ALA A 149 19.76 8.84 5.10
CA ALA A 149 20.02 9.12 6.51
C ALA A 149 19.06 10.20 7.02
N ALA A 150 18.59 10.04 8.26
CA ALA A 150 17.73 11.04 8.89
C ALA A 150 18.45 12.37 8.96
N ARG A 151 17.76 13.45 8.66
CA ARG A 151 18.29 14.82 8.69
C ARG A 151 17.79 15.55 9.90
#